data_91e0840f7f49f59485075d8d1d7c6cb3
#
_entry.id   91e0840f7f49f59485075d8d1d7c6cb3
#
_cell.length_a   1.000
_cell.length_b   1.000
_cell.length_c   1.000
_cell.angle_alpha   90.00
_cell.angle_beta   90.00
_cell.angle_gamma   90.00
#
_symmetry.space_group_name_H-M   'P 1'
#
loop_
_entity.id
_entity.type
_entity.pdbx_description
1 polymer ?
#
loop_
_entity_poly.entity_id
_entity_poly.type
_entity_poly.pdbx_seq_one_letter_code
_entity_poly.pdbx_strand_id
1 'polypeptide(L)'
;MEKNKGNILVKRIVIVVDFAILNLVLLAYILLTPDISPAAFDLSTKMTFFAANASMFIAESMYSTIIHIRRVSFMQVCKRTFCLSGLASILFFLSIRLLINYGGLFYFSLLFLGSFYVILVFSRALELEVLKYFRTKGYNSRTAIFVGNDPAVLDMYNTLVEDPSAGYRVNGYFADADIVGAPKEFVRLGNLTELNEIVDSSINNTIHGAPTNMHEMFCCLSHDQSKEVIRLMQYCDKNVIHFYYLPRQFEGYKLHLDALQFMGKSLYTNHIEPLSNTTNRVIKRSFDLVVSGIACLCMLPFIPIIALIIKLQSPGPIFFRQDRTGINGKTFKCIKFRSMHINKDADLAQATEHDPRKFAFGNFMRKTNIDEFPQFLNVLRGDMSIVGPRPHMLHHTEIYGTIINKYMVRHFAKPGITGWAQVTGYRGETKELWQMEERVRRDIWYLENWSFWLDIRIIFLTAKSIIMPDKKAY
;
A
#
# COMPACT_ATOMS: atom_id res chain seq x y z
N MET A 1 -13.04 -12.26 31.08
CA MET A 1 -13.51 -10.85 30.98
C MET A 1 -12.44 -9.80 31.29
N GLU A 2 -11.40 -10.11 32.04
CA GLU A 2 -10.32 -9.18 32.39
C GLU A 2 -9.32 -8.87 31.25
N LYS A 3 -9.10 -9.80 30.33
CA LYS A 3 -8.04 -9.74 29.29
C LYS A 3 -8.20 -8.62 28.24
N ASN A 4 -9.35 -7.95 28.15
CA ASN A 4 -9.60 -6.88 27.18
C ASN A 4 -9.82 -5.48 27.80
N LYS A 5 -9.80 -5.39 29.14
CA LYS A 5 -10.09 -4.14 29.87
C LYS A 5 -9.12 -3.01 29.48
N GLY A 6 -7.82 -3.33 29.30
CA GLY A 6 -6.80 -2.35 28.94
C GLY A 6 -7.06 -1.66 27.58
N ASN A 7 -7.39 -2.42 26.55
CA ASN A 7 -7.69 -1.86 25.23
C ASN A 7 -8.99 -1.04 25.20
N ILE A 8 -10.01 -1.49 25.96
CA ILE A 8 -11.27 -0.77 26.09
C ILE A 8 -11.03 0.55 26.84
N LEU A 9 -10.23 0.51 27.91
CA LEU A 9 -9.87 1.71 28.67
C LEU A 9 -9.13 2.72 27.79
N VAL A 10 -8.10 2.29 27.07
CA VAL A 10 -7.36 3.15 26.12
C VAL A 10 -8.30 3.78 25.11
N LYS A 11 -9.19 2.98 24.49
CA LYS A 11 -10.17 3.50 23.54
C LYS A 11 -11.07 4.58 24.14
N ARG A 12 -11.56 4.35 25.38
CA ARG A 12 -12.42 5.33 26.07
C ARG A 12 -11.70 6.62 26.41
N ILE A 13 -10.46 6.52 26.90
CA ILE A 13 -9.62 7.70 27.20
C ILE A 13 -9.42 8.53 25.95
N VAL A 14 -9.06 7.90 24.84
CA VAL A 14 -8.85 8.58 23.57
C VAL A 14 -10.12 9.30 23.10
N ILE A 15 -11.29 8.67 23.16
CA ILE A 15 -12.56 9.31 22.81
C ILE A 15 -12.83 10.53 23.69
N VAL A 16 -12.59 10.44 24.99
CA VAL A 16 -12.77 11.59 25.91
C VAL A 16 -11.82 12.74 25.54
N VAL A 17 -10.56 12.43 25.21
CA VAL A 17 -9.58 13.43 24.77
C VAL A 17 -10.01 14.08 23.47
N ASP A 18 -10.58 13.35 22.52
CA ASP A 18 -11.11 13.87 21.27
C ASP A 18 -12.23 14.90 21.47
N PHE A 19 -13.17 14.59 22.35
CA PHE A 19 -14.23 15.53 22.73
C PHE A 19 -13.68 16.76 23.46
N ALA A 20 -12.65 16.58 24.31
CA ALA A 20 -11.98 17.71 24.96
C ALA A 20 -11.29 18.62 23.93
N ILE A 21 -10.56 18.05 22.99
CA ILE A 21 -9.87 18.79 21.91
C ILE A 21 -10.91 19.53 21.06
N LEU A 22 -11.98 18.87 20.64
CA LEU A 22 -13.05 19.50 19.87
C LEU A 22 -13.57 20.77 20.55
N ASN A 23 -13.91 20.63 21.85
CA ASN A 23 -14.48 21.74 22.61
C ASN A 23 -13.46 22.86 22.86
N LEU A 24 -12.18 22.51 23.10
CA LEU A 24 -11.11 23.50 23.27
C LEU A 24 -10.83 24.26 21.96
N VAL A 25 -10.78 23.58 20.83
CA VAL A 25 -10.60 24.23 19.52
C VAL A 25 -11.77 25.16 19.22
N LEU A 26 -13.00 24.71 19.46
CA LEU A 26 -14.18 25.54 19.24
C LEU A 26 -14.20 26.76 20.17
N LEU A 27 -13.85 26.58 21.45
CA LEU A 27 -13.72 27.67 22.41
C LEU A 27 -12.65 28.69 21.97
N ALA A 28 -11.50 28.19 21.50
CA ALA A 28 -10.43 29.05 20.98
C ALA A 28 -10.91 29.90 19.81
N TYR A 29 -11.67 29.34 18.86
CA TYR A 29 -12.26 30.13 17.77
C TYR A 29 -13.25 31.20 18.26
N ILE A 30 -14.11 30.88 19.23
CA ILE A 30 -15.07 31.84 19.80
C ILE A 30 -14.35 32.97 20.51
N LEU A 31 -13.25 32.71 21.21
CA LEU A 31 -12.53 33.72 21.99
C LEU A 31 -11.52 34.53 21.17
N LEU A 32 -10.79 33.87 20.25
CA LEU A 32 -9.69 34.50 19.51
C LEU A 32 -10.11 35.08 18.16
N THR A 33 -11.17 34.57 17.56
CA THR A 33 -11.67 34.99 16.24
C THR A 33 -13.18 35.14 16.23
N PRO A 34 -13.74 36.03 17.08
CA PRO A 34 -15.18 36.17 17.20
C PRO A 34 -15.86 36.55 15.88
N ASP A 35 -15.19 37.33 15.02
CA ASP A 35 -15.73 37.86 13.76
C ASP A 35 -16.00 36.75 12.71
N ILE A 36 -15.36 35.63 12.78
CA ILE A 36 -15.50 34.52 11.83
C ILE A 36 -16.09 33.25 12.46
N SER A 37 -16.33 33.27 13.77
CA SER A 37 -16.89 32.12 14.49
C SER A 37 -18.44 32.17 14.49
N PRO A 38 -19.11 31.03 14.73
CA PRO A 38 -20.58 31.03 14.83
C PRO A 38 -21.17 31.98 15.88
N ALA A 39 -20.38 32.42 16.86
CA ALA A 39 -20.80 33.43 17.83
C ALA A 39 -21.03 34.80 17.20
N ALA A 40 -20.38 35.12 16.06
CA ALA A 40 -20.60 36.33 15.29
C ALA A 40 -21.98 36.37 14.58
N PHE A 41 -22.71 35.27 14.56
CA PHE A 41 -23.90 35.05 13.74
C PHE A 41 -25.18 34.88 14.56
N ASP A 42 -25.25 35.42 15.75
CA ASP A 42 -26.39 35.33 16.68
C ASP A 42 -26.78 33.88 17.09
N LEU A 43 -25.92 32.90 16.81
CA LEU A 43 -26.15 31.55 17.28
C LEU A 43 -25.78 31.45 18.76
N SER A 44 -26.69 30.93 19.56
CA SER A 44 -26.37 30.65 20.96
C SER A 44 -25.14 29.71 21.07
N THR A 45 -24.15 30.16 21.83
CA THR A 45 -22.91 29.36 22.10
C THR A 45 -23.24 27.95 22.52
N LYS A 46 -24.29 27.75 23.31
CA LYS A 46 -24.75 26.40 23.74
C LYS A 46 -25.18 25.54 22.55
N MET A 47 -25.89 26.09 21.57
CA MET A 47 -26.32 25.34 20.37
C MET A 47 -25.12 24.97 19.49
N THR A 48 -24.14 25.88 19.37
CA THR A 48 -22.89 25.60 18.65
C THR A 48 -22.13 24.41 19.24
N PHE A 49 -21.92 24.41 20.57
CA PHE A 49 -21.28 23.28 21.26
C PHE A 49 -22.10 22.00 21.15
N PHE A 50 -23.41 22.08 21.27
CA PHE A 50 -24.28 20.92 21.11
C PHE A 50 -24.18 20.32 19.72
N ALA A 51 -24.27 21.13 18.67
CA ALA A 51 -24.14 20.68 17.28
C ALA A 51 -22.76 20.06 16.99
N ALA A 52 -21.68 20.67 17.48
CA ALA A 52 -20.33 20.13 17.33
C ALA A 52 -20.17 18.76 18.02
N ASN A 53 -20.61 18.65 19.28
CA ASN A 53 -20.50 17.38 20.04
C ASN A 53 -21.41 16.29 19.47
N ALA A 54 -22.62 16.62 19.00
CA ALA A 54 -23.51 15.66 18.33
C ALA A 54 -22.87 15.15 17.01
N SER A 55 -22.28 16.05 16.21
CA SER A 55 -21.56 15.71 14.98
C SER A 55 -20.36 14.79 15.26
N MET A 56 -19.59 15.09 16.32
CA MET A 56 -18.46 14.29 16.75
C MET A 56 -18.89 12.89 17.22
N PHE A 57 -19.99 12.80 17.97
CA PHE A 57 -20.52 11.51 18.44
C PHE A 57 -20.88 10.59 17.26
N ILE A 58 -21.53 11.14 16.22
CA ILE A 58 -21.84 10.38 15.00
C ILE A 58 -20.55 9.96 14.28
N ALA A 59 -19.59 10.87 14.14
CA ALA A 59 -18.32 10.58 13.49
C ALA A 59 -17.53 9.50 14.23
N GLU A 60 -17.46 9.56 15.57
CA GLU A 60 -16.80 8.54 16.42
C GLU A 60 -17.47 7.17 16.34
N SER A 61 -18.78 7.11 16.16
CA SER A 61 -19.48 5.84 15.96
C SER A 61 -19.03 5.11 14.70
N MET A 62 -18.68 5.86 13.64
CA MET A 62 -18.24 5.33 12.34
C MET A 62 -16.72 5.17 12.22
N TYR A 63 -15.95 6.13 12.74
CA TYR A 63 -14.50 6.23 12.56
C TYR A 63 -13.73 6.24 13.88
N SER A 64 -14.19 5.48 14.87
CA SER A 64 -13.53 5.37 16.17
C SER A 64 -12.03 5.04 16.05
N THR A 65 -11.27 5.46 17.06
CA THR A 65 -9.80 5.29 17.10
C THR A 65 -9.35 3.82 16.97
N ILE A 66 -8.19 3.63 16.31
CA ILE A 66 -7.52 2.33 16.12
C ILE A 66 -6.20 2.23 16.89
N ILE A 67 -5.83 3.22 17.70
CA ILE A 67 -4.55 3.30 18.43
C ILE A 67 -4.35 2.09 19.37
N HIS A 68 -5.44 1.52 19.90
CA HIS A 68 -5.39 0.36 20.77
C HIS A 68 -4.93 -0.93 20.05
N ILE A 69 -4.96 -0.96 18.72
CA ILE A 69 -4.45 -2.07 17.91
C ILE A 69 -2.91 -2.05 17.95
N ARG A 70 -2.28 -3.21 18.18
CA ARG A 70 -0.84 -3.29 18.46
C ARG A 70 0.06 -2.97 17.25
N ARG A 71 -0.37 -3.34 16.05
CA ARG A 71 0.36 -3.13 14.80
C ARG A 71 -0.44 -2.23 13.87
N VAL A 72 -0.38 -0.93 14.14
CA VAL A 72 -1.01 0.09 13.29
C VAL A 72 0.08 1.05 12.83
N SER A 73 0.19 1.26 11.52
CA SER A 73 1.11 2.27 11.00
C SER A 73 0.57 3.67 11.31
N PHE A 74 1.47 4.62 11.59
CA PHE A 74 1.08 6.02 11.83
C PHE A 74 0.25 6.59 10.66
N MET A 75 0.56 6.18 9.42
CA MET A 75 -0.22 6.59 8.24
C MET A 75 -1.68 6.10 8.29
N GLN A 76 -1.94 4.89 8.81
CA GLN A 76 -3.31 4.38 8.98
C GLN A 76 -4.06 5.19 10.04
N VAL A 77 -3.37 5.58 11.12
CA VAL A 77 -3.93 6.47 12.15
C VAL A 77 -4.27 7.83 11.55
N CYS A 78 -3.37 8.45 10.79
CA CYS A 78 -3.61 9.73 10.11
C CYS A 78 -4.82 9.66 9.16
N LYS A 79 -4.91 8.62 8.32
CA LYS A 79 -6.07 8.41 7.43
C LYS A 79 -7.38 8.28 8.21
N ARG A 80 -7.38 7.51 9.29
CA ARG A 80 -8.56 7.32 10.13
C ARG A 80 -8.99 8.62 10.81
N THR A 81 -8.02 9.37 11.34
CA THR A 81 -8.23 10.69 11.97
C THR A 81 -8.75 11.71 10.94
N PHE A 82 -8.27 11.66 9.70
CA PHE A 82 -8.80 12.51 8.62
C PHE A 82 -10.27 12.21 8.32
N CYS A 83 -10.66 10.94 8.23
CA CYS A 83 -12.06 10.57 8.05
C CYS A 83 -12.93 11.01 9.24
N LEU A 84 -12.43 10.85 10.47
CA LEU A 84 -13.12 11.27 11.68
C LEU A 84 -13.36 12.80 11.71
N SER A 85 -12.29 13.60 11.58
CA SER A 85 -12.36 15.05 11.59
C SER A 85 -13.15 15.60 10.41
N GLY A 86 -13.00 15.00 9.22
CA GLY A 86 -13.73 15.37 8.02
C GLY A 86 -15.24 15.16 8.18
N LEU A 87 -15.66 13.97 8.64
CA LEU A 87 -17.08 13.69 8.86
C LEU A 87 -17.66 14.57 9.97
N ALA A 88 -16.95 14.73 11.10
CA ALA A 88 -17.38 15.61 12.19
C ALA A 88 -17.57 17.06 11.72
N SER A 89 -16.61 17.61 10.95
CA SER A 89 -16.68 18.98 10.45
C SER A 89 -17.76 19.17 9.40
N ILE A 90 -18.00 18.21 8.51
CA ILE A 90 -19.08 18.26 7.52
C ILE A 90 -20.45 18.25 8.23
N LEU A 91 -20.66 17.34 9.17
CA LEU A 91 -21.90 17.26 9.92
C LEU A 91 -22.14 18.54 10.76
N PHE A 92 -21.07 19.06 11.37
CA PHE A 92 -21.12 20.32 12.11
C PHE A 92 -21.49 21.49 11.19
N PHE A 93 -20.82 21.62 10.03
CA PHE A 93 -21.17 22.62 9.01
C PHE A 93 -22.64 22.55 8.58
N LEU A 94 -23.12 21.34 8.24
CA LEU A 94 -24.51 21.13 7.82
C LEU A 94 -25.49 21.50 8.93
N SER A 95 -25.19 21.11 10.18
CA SER A 95 -26.03 21.44 11.35
C SER A 95 -26.15 22.94 11.56
N ILE A 96 -25.05 23.69 11.44
CA ILE A 96 -25.09 25.15 11.57
C ILE A 96 -25.75 25.79 10.36
N ARG A 97 -25.49 25.29 9.15
CA ARG A 97 -26.08 25.84 7.90
C ARG A 97 -27.58 25.72 7.88
N LEU A 98 -28.17 24.72 8.51
CA LEU A 98 -29.61 24.60 8.68
C LEU A 98 -30.20 25.65 9.61
N LEU A 99 -29.40 26.15 10.56
CA LEU A 99 -29.84 27.13 11.55
C LEU A 99 -29.59 28.57 11.09
N ILE A 100 -28.53 28.82 10.31
CA ILE A 100 -28.05 30.14 9.92
C ILE A 100 -27.64 30.18 8.46
N ASN A 101 -28.07 31.21 7.73
CA ASN A 101 -27.66 31.43 6.35
C ASN A 101 -26.61 32.56 6.27
N TYR A 102 -25.34 32.23 6.58
CA TYR A 102 -24.22 33.17 6.52
C TYR A 102 -23.13 32.75 5.54
N GLY A 103 -22.66 33.69 4.70
CA GLY A 103 -21.66 33.40 3.66
C GLY A 103 -20.26 33.05 4.18
N GLY A 104 -19.88 33.54 5.37
CA GLY A 104 -18.59 33.27 6.00
C GLY A 104 -18.46 31.87 6.64
N LEU A 105 -19.58 31.16 6.80
CA LEU A 105 -19.61 29.85 7.44
C LEU A 105 -18.75 28.79 6.74
N PHE A 106 -18.66 28.85 5.42
CA PHE A 106 -17.81 27.94 4.65
C PHE A 106 -16.33 28.14 4.98
N TYR A 107 -15.88 29.39 5.03
CA TYR A 107 -14.49 29.74 5.37
C TYR A 107 -14.14 29.31 6.80
N PHE A 108 -15.01 29.59 7.76
CA PHE A 108 -14.87 29.13 9.14
C PHE A 108 -14.75 27.61 9.20
N SER A 109 -15.64 26.88 8.50
CA SER A 109 -15.64 25.40 8.52
C SER A 109 -14.38 24.80 7.92
N LEU A 110 -13.80 25.43 6.90
CA LEU A 110 -12.53 24.98 6.30
C LEU A 110 -11.35 25.17 7.26
N LEU A 111 -11.26 26.34 7.91
CA LEU A 111 -10.24 26.63 8.93
C LEU A 111 -10.39 25.70 10.14
N PHE A 112 -11.62 25.49 10.60
CA PHE A 112 -11.92 24.60 11.71
C PHE A 112 -11.51 23.14 11.38
N LEU A 113 -11.87 22.63 10.20
CA LEU A 113 -11.44 21.30 9.75
C LEU A 113 -9.91 21.15 9.76
N GLY A 114 -9.20 22.14 9.18
CA GLY A 114 -7.74 22.10 9.09
C GLY A 114 -7.07 22.11 10.46
N SER A 115 -7.44 23.04 11.33
CA SER A 115 -6.88 23.15 12.68
C SER A 115 -7.26 21.96 13.57
N PHE A 116 -8.50 21.53 13.53
CA PHE A 116 -8.98 20.38 14.30
C PHE A 116 -8.27 19.08 13.87
N TYR A 117 -8.13 18.85 12.56
CA TYR A 117 -7.36 17.69 12.05
C TYR A 117 -5.91 17.70 12.53
N VAL A 118 -5.20 18.83 12.40
CA VAL A 118 -3.80 18.95 12.79
C VAL A 118 -3.62 18.66 14.30
N ILE A 119 -4.48 19.24 15.13
CA ILE A 119 -4.42 19.05 16.59
C ILE A 119 -4.73 17.59 16.96
N LEU A 120 -5.72 16.97 16.31
CA LEU A 120 -6.03 15.56 16.52
C LEU A 120 -4.87 14.64 16.10
N VAL A 121 -4.21 14.90 14.96
CA VAL A 121 -3.05 14.09 14.53
C VAL A 121 -1.91 14.22 15.52
N PHE A 122 -1.66 15.43 16.03
CA PHE A 122 -0.64 15.64 17.07
C PHE A 122 -0.98 14.89 18.36
N SER A 123 -2.24 14.98 18.82
CA SER A 123 -2.73 14.18 19.96
C SER A 123 -2.54 12.68 19.75
N ARG A 124 -2.85 12.17 18.55
CA ARG A 124 -2.64 10.75 18.20
C ARG A 124 -1.18 10.32 18.24
N ALA A 125 -0.27 11.19 17.77
CA ALA A 125 1.17 10.92 17.86
C ALA A 125 1.60 10.80 19.33
N LEU A 126 1.18 11.75 20.17
CA LEU A 126 1.49 11.74 21.60
C LEU A 126 0.90 10.52 22.31
N GLU A 127 -0.37 10.21 22.07
CA GLU A 127 -1.06 9.05 22.65
C GLU A 127 -0.39 7.72 22.26
N LEU A 128 0.06 7.60 21.01
CA LEU A 128 0.82 6.43 20.54
C LEU A 128 2.15 6.30 21.28
N GLU A 129 2.91 7.39 21.44
CA GLU A 129 4.20 7.37 22.15
C GLU A 129 4.01 7.07 23.64
N VAL A 130 3.00 7.64 24.26
CA VAL A 130 2.64 7.31 25.67
C VAL A 130 2.28 5.84 25.80
N LEU A 131 1.44 5.30 24.88
CA LEU A 131 1.05 3.90 24.91
C LEU A 131 2.24 2.96 24.69
N LYS A 132 3.15 3.28 23.76
CA LYS A 132 4.39 2.54 23.54
C LYS A 132 5.26 2.55 24.79
N TYR A 133 5.45 3.71 25.42
CA TYR A 133 6.20 3.83 26.68
C TYR A 133 5.63 2.94 27.79
N PHE A 134 4.31 2.93 27.99
CA PHE A 134 3.70 2.04 28.99
C PHE A 134 3.89 0.55 28.65
N ARG A 135 3.82 0.19 27.35
CA ARG A 135 4.07 -1.19 26.89
C ARG A 135 5.51 -1.64 27.14
N THR A 136 6.50 -0.79 26.93
CA THR A 136 7.91 -1.11 27.23
C THR A 136 8.15 -1.31 28.72
N LYS A 137 7.37 -0.64 29.60
CA LYS A 137 7.38 -0.87 31.04
C LYS A 137 6.61 -2.13 31.47
N GLY A 138 6.03 -2.87 30.51
CA GLY A 138 5.31 -4.11 30.76
C GLY A 138 3.82 -3.95 31.06
N TYR A 139 3.30 -2.73 31.08
CA TYR A 139 1.86 -2.50 31.19
C TYR A 139 1.19 -2.81 29.85
N ASN A 140 -0.03 -3.36 29.90
CA ASN A 140 -0.78 -3.80 28.72
C ASN A 140 0.04 -4.73 27.79
N SER A 141 0.94 -5.58 28.39
CA SER A 141 1.69 -6.59 27.66
C SER A 141 0.84 -7.84 27.40
N ARG A 142 1.17 -8.57 26.33
CA ARG A 142 0.60 -9.88 26.01
C ARG A 142 1.67 -10.93 26.04
N THR A 143 1.36 -12.04 26.67
CA THR A 143 2.26 -13.20 26.74
C THR A 143 1.96 -14.15 25.60
N ALA A 144 2.99 -14.51 24.84
CA ALA A 144 2.93 -15.43 23.71
C ALA A 144 3.73 -16.71 24.00
N ILE A 145 3.23 -17.83 23.51
CA ILE A 145 3.92 -19.13 23.50
C ILE A 145 3.90 -19.66 22.08
N PHE A 146 4.97 -20.32 21.70
CA PHE A 146 5.12 -20.95 20.38
C PHE A 146 5.04 -22.49 20.50
N VAL A 147 4.57 -23.12 19.43
CA VAL A 147 4.50 -24.58 19.31
C VAL A 147 5.05 -24.98 17.95
N GLY A 148 6.10 -25.83 17.95
CA GLY A 148 6.81 -26.28 16.77
C GLY A 148 8.24 -25.78 16.69
N ASN A 149 9.04 -26.38 15.82
CA ASN A 149 10.48 -26.09 15.62
C ASN A 149 10.82 -25.59 14.21
N ASP A 150 9.80 -25.21 13.45
CA ASP A 150 10.00 -24.70 12.08
C ASP A 150 10.68 -23.31 12.09
N PRO A 151 11.53 -22.96 11.10
CA PRO A 151 12.13 -21.63 10.98
C PRO A 151 11.12 -20.48 11.01
N ALA A 152 9.86 -20.69 10.59
CA ALA A 152 8.78 -19.71 10.70
C ALA A 152 8.50 -19.28 12.16
N VAL A 153 8.74 -20.15 13.12
CA VAL A 153 8.61 -19.85 14.56
C VAL A 153 9.65 -18.82 14.97
N LEU A 154 10.91 -18.99 14.52
CA LEU A 154 12.00 -18.06 14.81
C LEU A 154 11.78 -16.71 14.13
N ASP A 155 11.35 -16.69 12.88
CA ASP A 155 11.02 -15.44 12.16
C ASP A 155 9.90 -14.67 12.87
N MET A 156 8.86 -15.36 13.34
CA MET A 156 7.78 -14.74 14.09
C MET A 156 8.22 -14.27 15.48
N TYR A 157 9.05 -15.04 16.16
CA TYR A 157 9.67 -14.63 17.41
C TYR A 157 10.46 -13.32 17.25
N ASN A 158 11.37 -13.26 16.28
CA ASN A 158 12.16 -12.08 15.98
C ASN A 158 11.25 -10.88 15.70
N THR A 159 10.21 -11.07 14.88
CA THR A 159 9.23 -10.02 14.58
C THR A 159 8.50 -9.50 15.82
N LEU A 160 8.24 -10.33 16.84
CA LEU A 160 7.60 -9.90 18.08
C LEU A 160 8.55 -9.18 19.04
N VAL A 161 9.84 -9.56 19.02
CA VAL A 161 10.87 -9.04 19.94
C VAL A 161 11.57 -7.80 19.40
N GLU A 162 11.69 -7.64 18.06
CA GLU A 162 12.30 -6.46 17.40
C GLU A 162 11.65 -5.14 17.83
N ASP A 163 10.36 -5.14 18.12
CA ASP A 163 9.65 -3.96 18.59
C ASP A 163 9.07 -4.16 20.01
N PRO A 164 9.82 -3.83 21.06
CA PRO A 164 9.35 -3.92 22.43
C PRO A 164 8.09 -3.06 22.70
N SER A 165 7.87 -2.02 21.90
CA SER A 165 6.71 -1.14 22.03
C SER A 165 5.39 -1.80 21.60
N ALA A 166 5.45 -2.92 20.86
CA ALA A 166 4.30 -3.76 20.57
C ALA A 166 3.76 -4.45 21.84
N GLY A 167 4.61 -4.55 22.89
CA GLY A 167 4.23 -5.07 24.22
C GLY A 167 3.96 -6.57 24.20
N TYR A 168 4.78 -7.34 23.49
CA TYR A 168 4.78 -8.79 23.59
C TYR A 168 5.84 -9.28 24.55
N ARG A 169 5.51 -10.31 25.33
CA ARG A 169 6.44 -11.09 26.13
C ARG A 169 6.36 -12.53 25.67
N VAL A 170 7.45 -13.04 25.14
CA VAL A 170 7.51 -14.44 24.73
C VAL A 170 8.03 -15.27 25.90
N ASN A 171 7.26 -16.25 26.34
CA ASN A 171 7.67 -17.14 27.43
C ASN A 171 8.61 -18.24 26.94
N GLY A 172 8.49 -18.68 25.68
CA GLY A 172 9.25 -19.76 25.10
C GLY A 172 8.45 -20.58 24.09
N TYR A 173 8.94 -21.78 23.80
CA TYR A 173 8.30 -22.68 22.84
C TYR A 173 8.27 -24.14 23.30
N PHE A 174 7.30 -24.89 22.78
CA PHE A 174 7.20 -26.34 22.91
C PHE A 174 7.54 -27.00 21.57
N ALA A 175 8.50 -27.93 21.58
CA ALA A 175 8.88 -28.68 20.38
C ALA A 175 9.68 -29.93 20.76
N ASP A 176 9.66 -30.94 19.88
CA ASP A 176 10.42 -32.19 20.11
C ASP A 176 11.93 -32.03 19.85
N ALA A 177 12.32 -31.00 19.07
CA ALA A 177 13.71 -30.67 18.83
C ALA A 177 13.95 -29.16 19.00
N ASP A 178 15.20 -28.77 19.25
CA ASP A 178 15.57 -27.37 19.38
C ASP A 178 15.51 -26.63 18.04
N ILE A 179 15.13 -25.35 18.09
CA ILE A 179 15.11 -24.50 16.90
C ILE A 179 16.53 -24.05 16.58
N VAL A 180 16.99 -24.34 15.38
CA VAL A 180 18.34 -23.97 14.91
C VAL A 180 18.46 -22.45 14.83
N GLY A 181 19.47 -21.87 15.51
CA GLY A 181 19.70 -20.42 15.51
C GLY A 181 18.83 -19.65 16.51
N ALA A 182 18.10 -20.30 17.39
CA ALA A 182 17.33 -19.64 18.43
C ALA A 182 18.26 -18.87 19.41
N PRO A 183 17.93 -17.62 19.78
CA PRO A 183 18.66 -16.87 20.80
C PRO A 183 18.44 -17.51 22.17
N LYS A 184 19.38 -17.28 23.11
CA LYS A 184 19.35 -17.87 24.47
C LYS A 184 18.10 -17.50 25.27
N GLU A 185 17.52 -16.35 24.97
CA GLU A 185 16.30 -15.85 25.62
C GLU A 185 15.03 -16.58 25.14
N PHE A 186 15.07 -17.26 23.98
CA PHE A 186 13.97 -18.05 23.46
C PHE A 186 14.09 -19.51 23.96
N VAL A 187 13.59 -19.74 25.15
CA VAL A 187 13.77 -20.99 25.90
C VAL A 187 12.78 -22.04 25.43
N ARG A 188 13.26 -23.29 25.28
CA ARG A 188 12.38 -24.44 25.11
C ARG A 188 11.73 -24.80 26.46
N LEU A 189 10.42 -24.79 26.50
CA LEU A 189 9.61 -25.04 27.71
C LEU A 189 9.38 -26.54 27.93
N GLY A 190 9.41 -27.34 26.88
CA GLY A 190 9.18 -28.77 26.93
C GLY A 190 8.93 -29.39 25.56
N ASN A 191 8.57 -30.68 25.56
CA ASN A 191 8.23 -31.45 24.36
C ASN A 191 6.75 -31.30 23.99
N LEU A 192 6.34 -31.78 22.83
CA LEU A 192 4.92 -31.80 22.42
C LEU A 192 4.10 -32.78 23.30
N THR A 193 4.69 -33.87 23.79
CA THR A 193 4.04 -34.79 24.73
C THR A 193 3.70 -34.11 26.03
N GLU A 194 4.63 -33.36 26.64
CA GLU A 194 4.42 -32.61 27.86
C GLU A 194 3.34 -31.53 27.69
N LEU A 195 3.34 -30.83 26.52
CA LEU A 195 2.29 -29.88 26.19
C LEU A 195 0.91 -30.58 26.13
N ASN A 196 0.85 -31.75 25.49
CA ASN A 196 -0.39 -32.53 25.40
C ASN A 196 -0.91 -32.98 26.77
N GLU A 197 -0.04 -33.37 27.70
CA GLU A 197 -0.41 -33.69 29.08
C GLU A 197 -1.02 -32.47 29.80
N ILE A 198 -0.43 -31.28 29.63
CA ILE A 198 -0.97 -30.03 30.17
C ILE A 198 -2.36 -29.73 29.58
N VAL A 199 -2.51 -29.92 28.28
CA VAL A 199 -3.78 -29.71 27.56
C VAL A 199 -4.84 -30.68 28.05
N ASP A 200 -4.52 -31.96 28.20
CA ASP A 200 -5.44 -33.00 28.69
C ASP A 200 -5.89 -32.79 30.13
N SER A 201 -4.95 -32.47 31.01
CA SER A 201 -5.26 -32.15 32.38
C SER A 201 -6.21 -30.95 32.50
N SER A 202 -6.03 -29.96 31.67
CA SER A 202 -6.89 -28.77 31.60
C SER A 202 -8.25 -29.04 30.94
N ILE A 203 -8.32 -29.91 29.92
CA ILE A 203 -9.59 -30.28 29.27
C ILE A 203 -10.45 -31.12 30.23
N ASN A 204 -9.83 -32.02 30.99
CA ASN A 204 -10.50 -32.94 31.92
C ASN A 204 -10.82 -32.33 33.30
N ASN A 205 -10.58 -31.04 33.52
CA ASN A 205 -10.77 -30.31 34.78
C ASN A 205 -9.98 -30.91 35.99
N THR A 206 -8.92 -31.64 35.74
CA THR A 206 -8.21 -32.39 36.82
C THR A 206 -7.08 -31.60 37.46
N ILE A 207 -6.58 -30.52 36.87
CA ILE A 207 -5.56 -29.66 37.50
C ILE A 207 -5.74 -28.21 37.00
N HIS A 208 -5.77 -27.25 37.91
CA HIS A 208 -5.60 -25.82 37.64
C HIS A 208 -4.11 -25.51 37.34
N GLY A 209 -3.64 -25.90 36.20
CA GLY A 209 -2.21 -25.82 35.86
C GLY A 209 -1.92 -25.26 34.46
N ALA A 210 -2.86 -24.54 33.84
CA ALA A 210 -2.48 -23.73 32.69
C ALA A 210 -1.40 -22.71 33.12
N PRO A 211 -0.32 -22.48 32.34
CA PRO A 211 0.62 -21.40 32.64
C PRO A 211 -0.18 -20.10 32.76
N THR A 212 -0.24 -19.59 33.99
CA THR A 212 -1.23 -18.64 34.50
C THR A 212 -1.18 -17.25 33.91
N ASN A 213 -0.72 -17.06 32.69
CA ASN A 213 -0.77 -15.76 31.98
C ASN A 213 -0.54 -15.86 30.45
N MET A 214 -0.98 -16.94 29.82
CA MET A 214 -0.89 -17.06 28.36
C MET A 214 -2.05 -16.31 27.69
N HIS A 215 -1.72 -15.41 26.76
CA HIS A 215 -2.71 -14.65 26.00
C HIS A 215 -2.83 -15.13 24.56
N GLU A 216 -1.72 -15.55 23.97
CA GLU A 216 -1.63 -15.91 22.56
C GLU A 216 -0.76 -17.17 22.39
N MET A 217 -1.18 -18.06 21.49
CA MET A 217 -0.44 -19.27 21.11
C MET A 217 -0.22 -19.25 19.60
N PHE A 218 1.04 -19.36 19.17
CA PHE A 218 1.44 -19.46 17.77
C PHE A 218 1.84 -20.90 17.49
N CYS A 219 1.07 -21.61 16.67
CA CYS A 219 1.27 -23.02 16.36
C CYS A 219 1.80 -23.17 14.93
N CYS A 220 2.97 -23.82 14.78
CA CYS A 220 3.59 -24.13 13.53
C CYS A 220 3.86 -25.66 13.41
N LEU A 221 2.80 -26.43 13.54
CA LEU A 221 2.85 -27.90 13.34
C LEU A 221 2.48 -28.26 11.90
N SER A 222 2.92 -29.44 11.46
CA SER A 222 2.58 -29.96 10.13
C SER A 222 1.08 -30.27 10.01
N HIS A 223 0.55 -30.22 8.79
CA HIS A 223 -0.81 -30.66 8.49
C HIS A 223 -1.05 -32.14 8.83
N ASP A 224 0.02 -32.97 8.79
CA ASP A 224 -0.05 -34.37 9.21
C ASP A 224 -0.39 -34.50 10.70
N GLN A 225 -0.07 -33.49 11.50
CA GLN A 225 -0.38 -33.39 12.91
C GLN A 225 -1.70 -32.62 13.17
N SER A 226 -2.64 -32.69 12.24
CA SER A 226 -3.91 -31.94 12.31
C SER A 226 -4.71 -32.21 13.57
N LYS A 227 -4.62 -33.43 14.13
CA LYS A 227 -5.30 -33.78 15.40
C LYS A 227 -4.76 -32.96 16.56
N GLU A 228 -3.44 -32.81 16.66
CA GLU A 228 -2.77 -31.99 17.68
C GLU A 228 -3.11 -30.52 17.51
N VAL A 229 -3.08 -30.02 16.26
CA VAL A 229 -3.47 -28.62 15.94
C VAL A 229 -4.90 -28.32 16.42
N ILE A 230 -5.86 -29.20 16.06
CA ILE A 230 -7.27 -29.05 16.47
C ILE A 230 -7.41 -29.10 17.99
N ARG A 231 -6.68 -29.99 18.66
CA ARG A 231 -6.69 -30.12 20.11
C ARG A 231 -6.14 -28.88 20.81
N LEU A 232 -5.04 -28.32 20.33
CA LEU A 232 -4.46 -27.07 20.83
C LEU A 232 -5.42 -25.89 20.60
N MET A 233 -6.09 -25.85 19.47
CA MET A 233 -7.10 -24.83 19.17
C MET A 233 -8.27 -24.90 20.16
N GLN A 234 -8.82 -26.12 20.43
CA GLN A 234 -9.88 -26.33 21.39
C GLN A 234 -9.45 -25.94 22.81
N TYR A 235 -8.22 -26.29 23.20
CA TYR A 235 -7.63 -25.85 24.47
C TYR A 235 -7.58 -24.33 24.58
N CYS A 236 -7.12 -23.65 23.53
CA CYS A 236 -7.05 -22.19 23.48
C CYS A 236 -8.44 -21.56 23.61
N ASP A 237 -9.45 -22.08 22.90
CA ASP A 237 -10.83 -21.60 22.96
C ASP A 237 -11.40 -21.76 24.39
N LYS A 238 -11.20 -22.92 25.03
CA LYS A 238 -11.66 -23.18 26.40
C LYS A 238 -11.01 -22.24 27.43
N ASN A 239 -9.75 -21.87 27.23
CA ASN A 239 -8.97 -21.03 28.17
C ASN A 239 -8.91 -19.54 27.77
N VAL A 240 -9.69 -19.11 26.75
CA VAL A 240 -9.72 -17.73 26.25
C VAL A 240 -8.33 -17.25 25.80
N ILE A 241 -7.58 -18.12 25.12
CA ILE A 241 -6.28 -17.86 24.51
C ILE A 241 -6.50 -17.64 23.03
N HIS A 242 -5.88 -16.64 22.43
CA HIS A 242 -5.94 -16.44 20.99
C HIS A 242 -5.01 -17.43 20.29
N PHE A 243 -5.56 -18.30 19.45
CA PHE A 243 -4.81 -19.26 18.66
C PHE A 243 -4.48 -18.68 17.29
N TYR A 244 -3.20 -18.80 16.88
CA TYR A 244 -2.72 -18.43 15.56
C TYR A 244 -1.98 -19.59 14.93
N TYR A 245 -2.37 -19.99 13.74
CA TYR A 245 -1.66 -21.01 12.97
C TYR A 245 -0.63 -20.34 12.06
N LEU A 246 0.64 -20.75 12.20
CA LEU A 246 1.72 -20.33 11.32
C LEU A 246 1.95 -21.42 10.28
N PRO A 247 1.83 -21.13 8.98
CA PRO A 247 2.17 -22.07 7.94
C PRO A 247 3.69 -22.38 8.00
N ARG A 248 4.06 -23.66 7.85
CA ARG A 248 5.47 -24.07 7.78
C ARG A 248 6.14 -23.47 6.54
N GLN A 249 7.42 -23.17 6.66
CA GLN A 249 8.22 -22.77 5.50
C GLN A 249 8.50 -23.97 4.60
N PHE A 250 8.54 -23.74 3.29
CA PHE A 250 8.97 -24.79 2.35
C PHE A 250 10.46 -25.04 2.49
N GLU A 251 10.87 -26.30 2.72
CA GLU A 251 12.26 -26.66 2.89
C GLU A 251 13.12 -26.16 1.72
N GLY A 252 14.19 -25.42 2.04
CA GLY A 252 15.12 -24.86 1.06
C GLY A 252 14.69 -23.57 0.35
N TYR A 253 13.48 -23.05 0.60
CA TYR A 253 13.00 -21.84 -0.03
C TYR A 253 12.39 -20.88 0.98
N LYS A 254 12.99 -19.68 1.13
CA LYS A 254 12.33 -18.55 1.81
C LYS A 254 11.25 -17.97 0.89
N LEU A 255 10.08 -18.59 0.86
CA LEU A 255 8.92 -18.07 0.11
C LEU A 255 8.15 -17.13 1.03
N HIS A 256 8.14 -15.84 0.68
CA HIS A 256 7.16 -14.91 1.23
C HIS A 256 5.83 -15.17 0.54
N LEU A 257 4.89 -15.75 1.27
CA LEU A 257 3.53 -15.97 0.81
C LEU A 257 2.60 -14.99 1.53
N ASP A 258 1.84 -14.25 0.76
CA ASP A 258 0.84 -13.33 1.27
C ASP A 258 -0.52 -14.01 1.35
N ALA A 259 -1.23 -13.81 2.46
CA ALA A 259 -2.56 -14.37 2.66
C ALA A 259 -3.62 -13.47 1.98
N LEU A 260 -4.38 -14.05 1.07
CA LEU A 260 -5.53 -13.42 0.42
C LEU A 260 -6.83 -14.04 0.94
N GLN A 261 -7.85 -13.22 1.18
CA GLN A 261 -9.22 -13.67 1.42
C GLN A 261 -9.96 -13.74 0.08
N PHE A 262 -10.32 -14.96 -0.34
CA PHE A 262 -11.08 -15.18 -1.58
C PHE A 262 -12.33 -16.01 -1.28
N MET A 263 -13.51 -15.44 -1.47
CA MET A 263 -14.81 -16.09 -1.19
C MET A 263 -14.90 -16.71 0.21
N GLY A 264 -14.33 -16.01 1.23
CA GLY A 264 -14.32 -16.48 2.62
C GLY A 264 -13.27 -17.55 2.94
N LYS A 265 -12.43 -17.94 1.95
CA LYS A 265 -11.29 -18.84 2.16
C LYS A 265 -9.98 -18.07 2.11
N SER A 266 -9.03 -18.45 2.98
CA SER A 266 -7.67 -17.91 2.95
C SER A 266 -6.85 -18.66 1.90
N LEU A 267 -6.32 -17.93 0.93
CA LEU A 267 -5.38 -18.42 -0.08
C LEU A 267 -4.03 -17.77 0.15
N TYR A 268 -2.97 -18.47 -0.17
CA TYR A 268 -1.60 -17.95 -0.11
C TYR A 268 -1.09 -17.72 -1.52
N THR A 269 -0.53 -16.53 -1.77
CA THR A 269 0.05 -16.15 -3.06
C THR A 269 1.46 -15.61 -2.87
N ASN A 270 2.28 -15.75 -3.90
CA ASN A 270 3.64 -15.20 -3.93
C ASN A 270 3.70 -13.76 -4.48
N HIS A 271 2.55 -13.19 -4.88
CA HIS A 271 2.45 -11.81 -5.36
C HIS A 271 1.14 -11.18 -4.92
N ILE A 272 1.22 -10.08 -4.17
CA ILE A 272 0.08 -9.19 -3.96
C ILE A 272 0.06 -8.16 -5.08
N GLU A 273 -1.06 -8.10 -5.79
CA GLU A 273 -1.29 -7.11 -6.84
C GLU A 273 -2.35 -6.10 -6.37
N PRO A 274 -1.97 -4.89 -5.90
CA PRO A 274 -2.95 -3.87 -5.54
C PRO A 274 -3.93 -3.53 -6.68
N LEU A 275 -3.52 -3.73 -7.94
CA LEU A 275 -4.37 -3.56 -9.13
C LEU A 275 -5.34 -4.71 -9.38
N SER A 276 -5.28 -5.81 -8.63
CA SER A 276 -6.33 -6.83 -8.62
C SER A 276 -7.63 -6.30 -8.02
N ASN A 277 -7.54 -5.31 -7.13
CA ASN A 277 -8.68 -4.63 -6.54
C ASN A 277 -9.40 -3.75 -7.59
N THR A 278 -10.71 -3.96 -7.73
CA THR A 278 -11.55 -3.24 -8.71
C THR A 278 -11.52 -1.72 -8.50
N THR A 279 -11.57 -1.25 -7.25
CA THR A 279 -11.52 0.18 -6.92
C THR A 279 -10.23 0.82 -7.42
N ASN A 280 -9.08 0.18 -7.17
CA ASN A 280 -7.78 0.65 -7.63
C ASN A 280 -7.70 0.70 -9.16
N ARG A 281 -8.24 -0.33 -9.85
CA ARG A 281 -8.31 -0.35 -11.32
C ARG A 281 -9.17 0.79 -11.88
N VAL A 282 -10.30 1.08 -11.24
CA VAL A 282 -11.18 2.18 -11.66
C VAL A 282 -10.49 3.51 -11.47
N ILE A 283 -9.88 3.77 -10.30
CA ILE A 283 -9.12 5.00 -10.02
C ILE A 283 -8.01 5.19 -11.06
N LYS A 284 -7.20 4.16 -11.28
CA LYS A 284 -6.11 4.20 -12.26
C LYS A 284 -6.64 4.46 -13.67
N ARG A 285 -7.70 3.76 -14.09
CA ARG A 285 -8.29 3.92 -15.43
C ARG A 285 -8.89 5.30 -15.64
N SER A 286 -9.59 5.84 -14.66
CA SER A 286 -10.15 7.20 -14.72
C SER A 286 -9.04 8.24 -14.88
N PHE A 287 -7.97 8.11 -14.10
CA PHE A 287 -6.78 8.97 -14.22
C PHE A 287 -6.14 8.85 -15.61
N ASP A 288 -5.91 7.63 -16.10
CA ASP A 288 -5.36 7.36 -17.43
C ASP A 288 -6.20 8.03 -18.53
N LEU A 289 -7.53 7.93 -18.46
CA LEU A 289 -8.44 8.54 -19.45
C LEU A 289 -8.38 10.07 -19.44
N VAL A 290 -8.42 10.68 -18.25
CA VAL A 290 -8.39 12.14 -18.12
C VAL A 290 -7.07 12.70 -18.65
N VAL A 291 -5.94 12.18 -18.18
CA VAL A 291 -4.62 12.71 -18.56
C VAL A 291 -4.32 12.43 -20.03
N SER A 292 -4.64 11.25 -20.55
CA SER A 292 -4.44 10.94 -21.96
C SER A 292 -5.39 11.72 -22.88
N GLY A 293 -6.62 11.99 -22.44
CA GLY A 293 -7.55 12.85 -23.16
C GLY A 293 -7.00 14.28 -23.31
N ILE A 294 -6.54 14.87 -22.20
CA ILE A 294 -5.91 16.20 -22.21
C ILE A 294 -4.66 16.20 -23.11
N ALA A 295 -3.78 15.18 -22.98
CA ALA A 295 -2.57 15.10 -23.82
C ALA A 295 -2.91 15.01 -25.32
N CYS A 296 -3.90 14.20 -25.70
CA CYS A 296 -4.34 14.09 -27.09
C CYS A 296 -4.93 15.41 -27.62
N LEU A 297 -5.75 16.11 -26.81
CA LEU A 297 -6.30 17.41 -27.19
C LEU A 297 -5.19 18.46 -27.39
N CYS A 298 -4.22 18.52 -26.49
CA CYS A 298 -3.07 19.43 -26.60
C CYS A 298 -2.20 19.13 -27.83
N MET A 299 -2.09 17.85 -28.22
CA MET A 299 -1.30 17.45 -29.39
C MET A 299 -2.00 17.68 -30.74
N LEU A 300 -3.33 17.75 -30.74
CA LEU A 300 -4.13 17.82 -31.97
C LEU A 300 -3.66 18.92 -32.95
N PRO A 301 -3.39 20.19 -32.51
CA PRO A 301 -2.94 21.25 -33.41
C PRO A 301 -1.51 21.04 -33.99
N PHE A 302 -0.68 20.24 -33.26
CA PHE A 302 0.70 19.98 -33.70
C PHE A 302 0.82 18.81 -34.69
N ILE A 303 -0.15 17.90 -34.71
CA ILE A 303 -0.12 16.71 -35.57
C ILE A 303 0.08 17.05 -37.06
N PRO A 304 -0.63 18.04 -37.64
CA PRO A 304 -0.42 18.40 -39.08
C PRO A 304 0.99 18.90 -39.35
N ILE A 305 1.56 19.69 -38.45
CA ILE A 305 2.91 20.25 -38.57
C ILE A 305 3.95 19.13 -38.54
N ILE A 306 3.85 18.25 -37.51
CA ILE A 306 4.74 17.09 -37.34
C ILE A 306 4.62 16.16 -38.56
N ALA A 307 3.40 15.92 -39.04
CA ALA A 307 3.14 15.09 -40.20
C ALA A 307 3.79 15.63 -41.48
N LEU A 308 3.70 16.95 -41.70
CA LEU A 308 4.31 17.61 -42.83
C LEU A 308 5.83 17.44 -42.79
N ILE A 309 6.48 17.74 -41.66
CA ILE A 309 7.93 17.63 -41.52
C ILE A 309 8.41 16.18 -41.73
N ILE A 310 7.70 15.20 -41.17
CA ILE A 310 8.03 13.77 -41.36
C ILE A 310 7.96 13.41 -42.84
N LYS A 311 6.90 13.83 -43.57
CA LYS A 311 6.73 13.51 -45.00
C LYS A 311 7.78 14.16 -45.87
N LEU A 312 8.20 15.37 -45.54
CA LEU A 312 9.25 16.10 -46.27
C LEU A 312 10.63 15.43 -46.13
N GLN A 313 10.96 14.91 -44.91
CA GLN A 313 12.26 14.29 -44.68
C GLN A 313 12.29 12.79 -45.01
N SER A 314 11.16 12.12 -44.97
CA SER A 314 11.08 10.68 -45.25
C SER A 314 9.70 10.33 -45.83
N PRO A 315 9.58 10.05 -47.16
CA PRO A 315 8.33 9.62 -47.75
C PRO A 315 7.74 8.38 -47.08
N GLY A 316 6.39 8.34 -46.94
CA GLY A 316 5.71 7.19 -46.39
C GLY A 316 4.73 7.53 -45.24
N PRO A 317 4.31 6.54 -44.40
CA PRO A 317 3.35 6.74 -43.33
C PRO A 317 3.90 7.64 -42.22
N ILE A 318 3.04 8.44 -41.60
CA ILE A 318 3.37 9.34 -40.48
C ILE A 318 3.54 8.55 -39.17
N PHE A 319 2.68 7.57 -38.97
CA PHE A 319 2.70 6.73 -37.80
C PHE A 319 3.43 5.42 -38.06
N PHE A 320 4.28 5.06 -37.13
CA PHE A 320 4.89 3.74 -37.02
C PHE A 320 4.06 2.92 -36.03
N ARG A 321 3.77 1.67 -36.36
CA ARG A 321 3.03 0.72 -35.53
C ARG A 321 3.86 -0.54 -35.39
N GLN A 322 4.05 -0.99 -34.15
CA GLN A 322 4.84 -2.18 -33.85
C GLN A 322 4.11 -3.05 -32.84
N ASP A 323 4.12 -4.35 -33.06
CA ASP A 323 3.54 -5.30 -32.13
C ASP A 323 4.38 -5.40 -30.86
N ARG A 324 3.71 -5.27 -29.71
CA ARG A 324 4.31 -5.30 -28.38
C ARG A 324 3.51 -6.22 -27.46
N THR A 325 4.19 -6.78 -26.44
CA THR A 325 3.54 -7.57 -25.41
C THR A 325 2.85 -6.64 -24.41
N GLY A 326 1.55 -6.85 -24.21
CA GLY A 326 0.70 -6.11 -23.28
C GLY A 326 0.26 -6.94 -22.08
N ILE A 327 -0.86 -6.53 -21.45
CA ILE A 327 -1.41 -7.20 -20.28
C ILE A 327 -1.74 -8.68 -20.58
N ASN A 328 -1.45 -9.56 -19.62
CA ASN A 328 -1.66 -11.01 -19.72
C ASN A 328 -0.97 -11.64 -20.95
N GLY A 329 0.13 -11.05 -21.42
CA GLY A 329 0.86 -11.55 -22.58
C GLY A 329 0.19 -11.29 -23.93
N LYS A 330 -0.96 -10.59 -23.99
CA LYS A 330 -1.66 -10.28 -25.24
C LYS A 330 -0.90 -9.24 -26.03
N THR A 331 -0.79 -9.46 -27.33
CA THR A 331 -0.13 -8.50 -28.24
C THR A 331 -1.03 -7.31 -28.54
N PHE A 332 -0.44 -6.14 -28.68
CA PHE A 332 -1.11 -4.91 -29.12
C PHE A 332 -0.21 -4.09 -30.04
N LYS A 333 -0.78 -3.24 -30.86
CA LYS A 333 -0.04 -2.34 -31.76
C LYS A 333 0.30 -1.04 -31.06
N CYS A 334 1.56 -0.88 -30.64
CA CYS A 334 2.09 0.35 -30.08
C CYS A 334 2.27 1.39 -31.20
N ILE A 335 1.67 2.57 -31.03
CA ILE A 335 1.64 3.64 -32.03
C ILE A 335 2.67 4.70 -31.66
N LYS A 336 3.54 5.09 -32.63
CA LYS A 336 4.51 6.17 -32.47
C LYS A 336 4.52 7.05 -33.72
N PHE A 337 5.06 8.27 -33.61
CA PHE A 337 5.47 8.98 -34.82
C PHE A 337 6.69 8.27 -35.43
N ARG A 338 6.72 8.19 -36.77
CA ARG A 338 7.86 7.61 -37.46
C ARG A 338 9.07 8.56 -37.34
N SER A 339 10.13 8.07 -36.72
CA SER A 339 11.38 8.79 -36.46
C SER A 339 12.58 8.22 -37.23
N MET A 340 12.36 7.18 -38.03
CA MET A 340 13.36 6.50 -38.84
C MET A 340 12.87 6.26 -40.28
N HIS A 341 13.80 6.13 -41.23
CA HIS A 341 13.48 5.67 -42.57
C HIS A 341 12.90 4.26 -42.56
N ILE A 342 12.05 3.95 -43.53
CA ILE A 342 11.42 2.61 -43.62
C ILE A 342 12.53 1.60 -43.84
N ASN A 343 12.57 0.58 -43.03
CA ASN A 343 13.52 -0.53 -43.07
C ASN A 343 12.83 -1.86 -42.74
N LYS A 344 13.42 -2.97 -43.17
CA LYS A 344 12.90 -4.33 -42.95
C LYS A 344 13.18 -4.87 -41.54
N ASP A 345 14.14 -4.27 -40.84
CA ASP A 345 14.63 -4.75 -39.54
C ASP A 345 13.98 -4.05 -38.35
N ALA A 346 12.89 -3.31 -38.59
CA ALA A 346 12.22 -2.49 -37.58
C ALA A 346 11.69 -3.31 -36.39
N ASP A 347 11.34 -4.57 -36.62
CA ASP A 347 10.77 -5.47 -35.62
C ASP A 347 11.82 -6.35 -34.91
N LEU A 348 13.06 -6.38 -35.42
CA LEU A 348 14.14 -7.26 -34.92
C LEU A 348 15.23 -6.44 -34.21
N ALA A 349 15.65 -5.31 -34.81
CA ALA A 349 16.79 -4.55 -34.33
C ALA A 349 16.39 -3.41 -33.40
N GLN A 350 16.89 -3.43 -32.17
CA GLN A 350 16.75 -2.30 -31.24
C GLN A 350 17.48 -1.08 -31.77
N ALA A 351 16.87 0.10 -31.58
CA ALA A 351 17.50 1.35 -32.01
C ALA A 351 18.66 1.72 -31.08
N THR A 352 19.80 2.06 -31.67
CA THR A 352 21.01 2.51 -30.99
C THR A 352 21.10 4.03 -30.89
N GLU A 353 22.04 4.58 -30.11
CA GLU A 353 22.22 6.02 -29.93
C GLU A 353 22.56 6.71 -31.25
N HIS A 354 23.49 6.19 -32.02
CA HIS A 354 23.94 6.71 -33.32
C HIS A 354 23.38 5.92 -34.51
N ASP A 355 22.10 5.53 -34.44
CA ASP A 355 21.45 4.71 -35.46
C ASP A 355 21.34 5.49 -36.81
N PRO A 356 21.95 5.00 -37.89
CA PRO A 356 21.95 5.67 -39.19
C PRO A 356 20.56 5.74 -39.86
N ARG A 357 19.61 4.98 -39.38
CA ARG A 357 18.22 4.97 -39.88
C ARG A 357 17.43 6.23 -39.48
N LYS A 358 17.93 7.05 -38.52
CA LYS A 358 17.25 8.26 -38.06
C LYS A 358 17.39 9.39 -39.05
N PHE A 359 16.30 10.06 -39.42
CA PHE A 359 16.35 11.35 -40.09
C PHE A 359 16.46 12.50 -39.08
N ALA A 360 16.84 13.71 -39.53
CA ALA A 360 17.18 14.83 -38.64
C ALA A 360 16.07 15.18 -37.61
N PHE A 361 14.85 15.38 -38.12
CA PHE A 361 13.69 15.64 -37.23
C PHE A 361 13.32 14.42 -36.39
N GLY A 362 13.51 13.21 -36.92
CA GLY A 362 13.33 11.97 -36.15
C GLY A 362 14.26 11.89 -34.96
N ASN A 363 15.52 12.32 -35.13
CA ASN A 363 16.48 12.40 -34.01
C ASN A 363 16.04 13.41 -32.94
N PHE A 364 15.54 14.58 -33.35
CA PHE A 364 14.97 15.59 -32.46
C PHE A 364 13.76 15.01 -31.69
N MET A 365 12.79 14.39 -32.38
CA MET A 365 11.62 13.79 -31.76
C MET A 365 11.98 12.73 -30.70
N ARG A 366 13.00 11.91 -30.96
CA ARG A 366 13.47 10.89 -30.02
C ARG A 366 14.15 11.48 -28.79
N LYS A 367 14.97 12.51 -28.96
CA LYS A 367 15.60 13.23 -27.86
C LYS A 367 14.57 13.91 -26.92
N THR A 368 13.48 14.40 -27.51
CA THR A 368 12.39 15.07 -26.79
C THR A 368 11.24 14.14 -26.40
N ASN A 369 11.29 12.85 -26.80
CA ASN A 369 10.22 11.85 -26.63
C ASN A 369 8.89 12.21 -27.32
N ILE A 370 8.88 13.17 -28.24
CA ILE A 370 7.69 13.55 -29.00
C ILE A 370 7.22 12.38 -29.89
N ASP A 371 8.13 11.52 -30.33
CA ASP A 371 7.79 10.32 -31.10
C ASP A 371 6.89 9.35 -30.34
N GLU A 372 6.88 9.36 -29.01
CA GLU A 372 6.08 8.49 -28.17
C GLU A 372 4.67 9.05 -27.85
N PHE A 373 4.38 10.31 -28.18
CA PHE A 373 3.07 10.92 -27.89
C PHE A 373 1.86 10.16 -28.47
N PRO A 374 1.90 9.56 -29.67
CA PRO A 374 0.77 8.78 -30.17
C PRO A 374 0.40 7.57 -29.29
N GLN A 375 1.24 7.17 -28.34
CA GLN A 375 0.91 6.12 -27.36
C GLN A 375 -0.23 6.55 -26.41
N PHE A 376 -0.49 7.85 -26.23
CA PHE A 376 -1.68 8.30 -25.50
C PHE A 376 -2.99 7.79 -26.16
N LEU A 377 -3.01 7.55 -27.46
CA LEU A 377 -4.12 6.88 -28.14
C LEU A 377 -4.25 5.40 -27.71
N ASN A 378 -3.12 4.71 -27.49
CA ASN A 378 -3.15 3.35 -26.92
C ASN A 378 -3.68 3.36 -25.47
N VAL A 379 -3.35 4.40 -24.68
CA VAL A 379 -3.92 4.56 -23.35
C VAL A 379 -5.42 4.78 -23.42
N LEU A 380 -5.92 5.66 -24.27
CA LEU A 380 -7.36 5.88 -24.47
C LEU A 380 -8.09 4.61 -24.91
N ARG A 381 -7.52 3.81 -25.80
CA ARG A 381 -8.05 2.51 -26.22
C ARG A 381 -8.05 1.47 -25.11
N GLY A 382 -7.15 1.62 -24.15
CA GLY A 382 -7.01 0.68 -23.04
C GLY A 382 -5.95 -0.38 -23.21
N ASP A 383 -5.14 -0.31 -24.26
CA ASP A 383 -4.00 -1.20 -24.50
C ASP A 383 -2.84 -0.89 -23.55
N MET A 384 -2.69 0.39 -23.17
CA MET A 384 -1.64 0.91 -22.31
C MET A 384 -2.22 1.70 -21.11
N SER A 385 -1.35 2.05 -20.20
CA SER A 385 -1.53 3.02 -19.12
C SER A 385 -0.50 4.14 -19.24
N ILE A 386 -0.70 5.27 -18.57
CA ILE A 386 0.33 6.30 -18.48
C ILE A 386 1.56 5.77 -17.73
N VAL A 387 1.33 5.13 -16.58
CA VAL A 387 2.39 4.54 -15.76
C VAL A 387 2.26 3.03 -15.73
N GLY A 388 3.35 2.33 -16.02
CA GLY A 388 3.41 0.86 -16.01
C GLY A 388 4.75 0.35 -16.53
N PRO A 389 4.96 -0.97 -16.58
CA PRO A 389 6.13 -1.59 -17.20
C PRO A 389 6.27 -1.16 -18.68
N ARG A 390 7.50 -0.84 -19.11
CA ARG A 390 7.73 -0.46 -20.52
C ARG A 390 7.41 -1.64 -21.46
N PRO A 391 6.60 -1.45 -22.53
CA PRO A 391 6.28 -2.55 -23.46
C PRO A 391 7.50 -2.97 -24.27
N HIS A 392 7.80 -4.26 -24.26
CA HIS A 392 8.89 -4.84 -25.03
C HIS A 392 8.41 -5.40 -26.38
N MET A 393 9.35 -5.50 -27.35
CA MET A 393 9.12 -6.19 -28.61
C MET A 393 8.83 -7.68 -28.36
N LEU A 394 8.04 -8.32 -29.23
CA LEU A 394 7.71 -9.74 -29.10
C LEU A 394 8.98 -10.60 -29.02
N HIS A 395 9.93 -10.35 -29.89
CA HIS A 395 11.23 -11.05 -29.90
C HIS A 395 11.98 -10.94 -28.56
N HIS A 396 11.96 -9.77 -27.90
CA HIS A 396 12.56 -9.62 -26.58
C HIS A 396 11.78 -10.40 -25.50
N THR A 397 10.46 -10.46 -25.61
CA THR A 397 9.64 -11.22 -24.68
C THR A 397 9.91 -12.72 -24.81
N GLU A 398 10.09 -13.22 -26.02
CA GLU A 398 10.43 -14.63 -26.27
C GLU A 398 11.79 -15.01 -25.67
N ILE A 399 12.83 -14.19 -25.95
CA ILE A 399 14.18 -14.46 -25.44
C ILE A 399 14.26 -14.33 -23.92
N TYR A 400 13.86 -13.16 -23.38
CA TYR A 400 14.04 -12.90 -21.94
C TYR A 400 13.03 -13.67 -21.08
N GLY A 401 11.89 -14.05 -21.64
CA GLY A 401 10.92 -14.91 -20.95
C GLY A 401 11.43 -16.30 -20.61
N THR A 402 12.43 -16.80 -21.39
CA THR A 402 13.06 -18.10 -21.12
C THR A 402 14.28 -18.00 -20.22
N ILE A 403 14.98 -16.86 -20.22
CA ILE A 403 16.28 -16.68 -19.53
C ILE A 403 16.07 -16.08 -18.13
N ILE A 404 15.13 -15.14 -17.97
CA ILE A 404 14.93 -14.41 -16.72
C ILE A 404 13.74 -14.98 -15.97
N ASN A 405 13.97 -15.53 -14.79
CA ASN A 405 12.91 -15.95 -13.89
C ASN A 405 11.97 -14.78 -13.57
N LYS A 406 10.66 -15.05 -13.55
CA LYS A 406 9.61 -14.04 -13.29
C LYS A 406 9.47 -12.92 -14.35
N TYR A 407 10.16 -13.02 -15.51
CA TYR A 407 10.03 -12.00 -16.56
C TYR A 407 8.58 -11.73 -16.95
N MET A 408 7.77 -12.79 -17.04
CA MET A 408 6.37 -12.69 -17.45
C MET A 408 5.46 -12.01 -16.44
N VAL A 409 5.85 -11.94 -15.15
CA VAL A 409 5.08 -11.28 -14.08
C VAL A 409 4.84 -9.80 -14.38
N ARG A 410 5.77 -9.13 -15.07
CA ARG A 410 5.61 -7.74 -15.49
C ARG A 410 4.39 -7.49 -16.39
N HIS A 411 3.82 -8.52 -17.01
CA HIS A 411 2.63 -8.44 -17.86
C HIS A 411 1.31 -8.61 -17.09
N PHE A 412 1.33 -8.69 -15.75
CA PHE A 412 0.11 -8.68 -14.95
C PHE A 412 -0.54 -7.28 -14.88
N ALA A 413 0.18 -6.23 -15.27
CA ALA A 413 -0.41 -4.91 -15.48
C ALA A 413 -0.29 -4.45 -16.93
N LYS A 414 -1.05 -3.39 -17.28
CA LYS A 414 -0.92 -2.73 -18.58
C LYS A 414 0.45 -2.09 -18.71
N PRO A 415 1.08 -2.18 -19.90
CA PRO A 415 2.33 -1.47 -20.15
C PRO A 415 2.12 0.04 -20.08
N GLY A 416 3.15 0.77 -19.62
CA GLY A 416 3.12 2.21 -19.45
C GLY A 416 3.92 2.99 -20.49
N ILE A 417 3.54 4.26 -20.71
CA ILE A 417 4.36 5.24 -21.43
C ILE A 417 5.62 5.52 -20.61
N THR A 418 5.45 5.69 -19.30
CA THR A 418 6.54 5.76 -18.31
C THR A 418 6.37 4.68 -17.24
N GLY A 419 7.41 4.45 -16.44
CA GLY A 419 7.37 3.43 -15.39
C GLY A 419 8.50 3.55 -14.38
N TRP A 420 8.37 2.82 -13.27
CA TRP A 420 9.35 2.88 -12.18
C TRP A 420 10.77 2.52 -12.62
N ALA A 421 10.95 1.47 -13.42
CA ALA A 421 12.25 1.10 -13.96
C ALA A 421 12.86 2.24 -14.79
N GLN A 422 12.05 2.96 -15.58
CA GLN A 422 12.52 4.06 -16.43
C GLN A 422 13.03 5.26 -15.62
N VAL A 423 12.29 5.68 -14.59
CA VAL A 423 12.65 6.85 -13.75
C VAL A 423 13.73 6.56 -12.73
N THR A 424 14.07 5.27 -12.52
CA THR A 424 15.15 4.83 -11.62
C THR A 424 16.43 4.43 -12.37
N GLY A 425 16.60 4.87 -13.63
CA GLY A 425 17.86 4.74 -14.37
C GLY A 425 17.96 3.56 -15.34
N TYR A 426 16.89 2.75 -15.52
CA TYR A 426 16.89 1.58 -16.41
C TYR A 426 16.03 1.82 -17.67
N ARG A 427 16.15 3.03 -18.26
CA ARG A 427 15.39 3.43 -19.45
C ARG A 427 16.03 3.00 -20.76
N GLY A 428 17.35 3.05 -20.84
CA GLY A 428 18.16 2.95 -22.06
C GLY A 428 18.22 1.54 -22.68
N GLU A 429 19.15 1.39 -23.62
CA GLU A 429 19.52 0.11 -24.21
C GLU A 429 20.04 -0.83 -23.11
N THR A 430 19.59 -2.09 -23.13
CA THR A 430 20.10 -3.14 -22.25
C THR A 430 21.15 -3.95 -22.98
N LYS A 431 22.43 -3.70 -22.67
CA LYS A 431 23.58 -4.39 -23.28
C LYS A 431 23.89 -5.69 -22.56
N GLU A 432 23.70 -5.71 -21.25
CA GLU A 432 24.01 -6.82 -20.36
C GLU A 432 22.74 -7.42 -19.77
N LEU A 433 22.73 -8.73 -19.52
CA LEU A 433 21.58 -9.46 -18.99
C LEU A 433 21.14 -8.90 -17.64
N TRP A 434 22.07 -8.58 -16.75
CA TRP A 434 21.75 -8.03 -15.41
C TRP A 434 20.97 -6.71 -15.47
N GLN A 435 21.18 -5.90 -16.52
CA GLN A 435 20.42 -4.65 -16.69
C GLN A 435 18.94 -4.93 -16.98
N MET A 436 18.67 -5.99 -17.75
CA MET A 436 17.32 -6.44 -18.01
C MET A 436 16.68 -7.06 -16.77
N GLU A 437 17.43 -7.86 -16.00
CA GLU A 437 16.95 -8.42 -14.72
C GLU A 437 16.58 -7.33 -13.73
N GLU A 438 17.41 -6.29 -13.58
CA GLU A 438 17.12 -5.14 -12.74
C GLU A 438 15.88 -4.37 -13.21
N ARG A 439 15.71 -4.21 -14.52
CA ARG A 439 14.49 -3.61 -15.09
C ARG A 439 13.26 -4.43 -14.71
N VAL A 440 13.30 -5.74 -14.91
CA VAL A 440 12.21 -6.67 -14.55
C VAL A 440 11.92 -6.62 -13.06
N ARG A 441 12.95 -6.63 -12.20
CA ARG A 441 12.80 -6.54 -10.74
C ARG A 441 12.09 -5.26 -10.33
N ARG A 442 12.40 -4.12 -10.94
CA ARG A 442 11.73 -2.83 -10.66
C ARG A 442 10.31 -2.78 -11.21
N ASP A 443 10.07 -3.41 -12.35
CA ASP A 443 8.72 -3.53 -12.90
C ASP A 443 7.84 -4.38 -11.98
N ILE A 444 8.35 -5.50 -11.45
CA ILE A 444 7.64 -6.34 -10.46
C ILE A 444 7.41 -5.57 -9.17
N TRP A 445 8.43 -4.87 -8.67
CA TRP A 445 8.29 -4.05 -7.47
C TRP A 445 7.17 -3.00 -7.62
N TYR A 446 7.07 -2.37 -8.79
CA TYR A 446 5.98 -1.43 -9.08
C TYR A 446 4.61 -2.11 -9.01
N LEU A 447 4.46 -3.31 -9.55
CA LEU A 447 3.22 -4.07 -9.53
C LEU A 447 2.77 -4.39 -8.10
N GLU A 448 3.70 -4.82 -7.26
CA GLU A 448 3.46 -5.22 -5.87
C GLU A 448 3.22 -4.02 -4.93
N ASN A 449 3.80 -2.86 -5.24
CA ASN A 449 3.72 -1.65 -4.42
C ASN A 449 2.87 -0.54 -5.04
N TRP A 450 2.04 -0.86 -6.04
CA TRP A 450 1.25 0.14 -6.71
C TRP A 450 0.35 0.92 -5.74
N SER A 451 0.38 2.24 -5.89
CA SER A 451 -0.56 3.17 -5.29
C SER A 451 -0.78 4.35 -6.25
N PHE A 452 -1.90 5.04 -6.13
CA PHE A 452 -2.17 6.25 -6.92
C PHE A 452 -1.05 7.31 -6.75
N TRP A 453 -0.55 7.49 -5.54
CA TRP A 453 0.54 8.42 -5.26
C TRP A 453 1.88 8.01 -5.85
N LEU A 454 2.11 6.71 -6.02
CA LEU A 454 3.30 6.21 -6.72
C LEU A 454 3.24 6.58 -8.21
N ASP A 455 2.08 6.48 -8.85
CA ASP A 455 1.91 6.93 -10.24
C ASP A 455 2.19 8.42 -10.39
N ILE A 456 1.64 9.26 -9.50
CA ILE A 456 1.92 10.72 -9.49
C ILE A 456 3.42 10.98 -9.32
N ARG A 457 4.09 10.29 -8.40
CA ARG A 457 5.53 10.41 -8.19
C ARG A 457 6.33 10.04 -9.45
N ILE A 458 5.96 8.96 -10.13
CA ILE A 458 6.62 8.51 -11.36
C ILE A 458 6.45 9.54 -12.47
N ILE A 459 5.26 10.11 -12.65
CA ILE A 459 5.00 11.17 -13.63
C ILE A 459 5.86 12.41 -13.34
N PHE A 460 5.92 12.83 -12.06
CA PHE A 460 6.77 13.95 -11.65
C PHE A 460 8.26 13.70 -11.94
N LEU A 461 8.77 12.50 -11.62
CA LEU A 461 10.15 12.12 -11.92
C LEU A 461 10.41 12.05 -13.42
N THR A 462 9.43 11.61 -14.22
CA THR A 462 9.52 11.62 -15.70
C THR A 462 9.62 13.04 -16.23
N ALA A 463 8.77 13.96 -15.76
CA ALA A 463 8.83 15.36 -16.15
C ALA A 463 10.19 15.99 -15.76
N LYS A 464 10.67 15.71 -14.54
CA LYS A 464 12.00 16.14 -14.09
C LYS A 464 13.12 15.62 -15.00
N SER A 465 13.08 14.34 -15.41
CA SER A 465 14.12 13.75 -16.26
C SER A 465 14.12 14.31 -17.69
N ILE A 466 13.00 14.86 -18.16
CA ILE A 466 12.93 15.57 -19.46
C ILE A 466 13.58 16.94 -19.35
N ILE A 467 13.37 17.66 -18.24
CA ILE A 467 13.90 19.00 -18.01
C ILE A 467 15.40 18.95 -17.63
N MET A 468 15.78 17.96 -16.82
CA MET A 468 17.13 17.72 -16.34
C MET A 468 17.56 16.30 -16.72
N PRO A 469 18.05 16.09 -17.96
CA PRO A 469 18.47 14.77 -18.41
C PRO A 469 19.60 14.23 -17.53
N ASP A 470 19.41 13.05 -16.95
CA ASP A 470 20.44 12.37 -16.18
C ASP A 470 21.47 11.78 -17.18
N LYS A 471 22.78 12.04 -16.96
CA LYS A 471 23.87 11.56 -17.84
C LYS A 471 23.93 10.02 -17.96
N LYS A 472 23.20 9.30 -17.11
CA LYS A 472 23.09 7.82 -17.11
C LYS A 472 21.88 7.28 -17.87
N ALA A 473 21.07 8.13 -18.51
CA ALA A 473 19.82 7.73 -19.16
C ALA A 473 19.97 7.38 -20.65
N TYR A 474 21.21 7.30 -21.16
CA TYR A 474 21.53 6.92 -22.53
C TYR A 474 22.43 5.69 -22.55
#